data_d68b4b393d11f8e8c87c8b6585cd9a08
#
_entry.id   d68b4b393d11f8e8c87c8b6585cd9a08
#
_cell.length_a   1.000
_cell.length_b   1.000
_cell.length_c   1.000
_cell.angle_alpha   90.00
_cell.angle_beta   90.00
_cell.angle_gamma   90.00
#
_symmetry.space_group_name_H-M   'P 1'
#
loop_
_entity.id
_entity.type
_entity.pdbx_description
1 polymer ?
#
loop_
_entity_poly.entity_id
_entity_poly.type
_entity_poly.pdbx_seq_one_letter_code
_entity_poly.pdbx_strand_id
1 'polypeptide(L)'
;MTEDNIKRYLLKQYEQLALSIKNRKIREIVFEQSYIAGGAIASLVLNEIPNDLDIYFYDKEQCKKVIVYFRKYHNDRCLKFSDNALLVYPNIHFIFKFYGKPQNTIRRFDFLHCRAFYEPNTDKLFIAQYAMHYIRNKKLMYIQEFKIDHYNVYRLMKFLEKGWTIKRSSLKKLFKYLTAHTRP
;
A
#
# COMPACT_ATOMS: atom_id res chain seq x y z
N MET A 1 13.65 10.80 4.23
CA MET A 1 13.94 10.36 5.63
C MET A 1 15.00 9.27 5.63
N THR A 2 15.67 9.09 6.78
CA THR A 2 16.48 7.88 7.05
C THR A 2 15.57 6.67 7.27
N GLU A 3 16.13 5.46 7.19
CA GLU A 3 15.39 4.22 7.43
C GLU A 3 14.75 4.20 8.82
N ASP A 4 15.50 4.57 9.86
CA ASP A 4 15.02 4.60 11.24
C ASP A 4 13.87 5.60 11.44
N ASN A 5 13.92 6.75 10.78
CA ASN A 5 12.84 7.74 10.84
C ASN A 5 11.57 7.24 10.15
N ILE A 6 11.71 6.50 9.04
CA ILE A 6 10.58 5.86 8.35
C ILE A 6 9.94 4.80 9.26
N LYS A 7 10.74 3.90 9.84
CA LYS A 7 10.26 2.87 10.76
C LYS A 7 9.53 3.48 11.96
N ARG A 8 10.15 4.49 12.59
CA ARG A 8 9.55 5.20 13.74
C ARG A 8 8.21 5.85 13.38
N TYR A 9 8.11 6.47 12.20
CA TYR A 9 6.87 7.05 11.74
C TYR A 9 5.78 5.97 11.56
N LEU A 10 6.10 4.89 10.85
CA LEU A 10 5.16 3.80 10.57
C LEU A 10 4.72 3.08 11.83
N LEU A 11 5.65 2.78 12.75
CA LEU A 11 5.35 2.19 14.05
C LEU A 11 4.39 3.06 14.85
N LYS A 12 4.65 4.36 14.93
CA LYS A 12 3.76 5.32 15.60
C LYS A 12 2.33 5.29 15.03
N GLN A 13 2.17 5.16 13.70
CA GLN A 13 0.83 5.03 13.09
C GLN A 13 0.13 3.74 13.51
N TYR A 14 0.88 2.61 13.59
CA TYR A 14 0.35 1.35 14.11
C TYR A 14 -0.06 1.44 15.57
N GLU A 15 0.76 2.06 16.42
CA GLU A 15 0.46 2.25 17.83
C GLU A 15 -0.79 3.10 18.03
N GLN A 16 -0.93 4.19 17.28
CA GLN A 16 -2.13 5.03 17.32
C GLN A 16 -3.38 4.27 16.89
N LEU A 17 -3.28 3.48 15.82
CA LEU A 17 -4.36 2.60 15.39
C LEU A 17 -4.69 1.57 16.48
N ALA A 18 -3.68 0.90 17.05
CA ALA A 18 -3.85 -0.11 18.09
C ALA A 18 -4.52 0.45 19.34
N LEU A 19 -4.14 1.66 19.77
CA LEU A 19 -4.76 2.36 20.90
C LEU A 19 -6.27 2.65 20.67
N SER A 20 -6.68 2.83 19.43
CA SER A 20 -8.10 3.01 19.10
C SER A 20 -8.93 1.72 19.20
N ILE A 21 -8.29 0.55 19.25
CA ILE A 21 -8.92 -0.77 19.26
C ILE A 21 -9.08 -1.26 20.72
N LYS A 22 -10.31 -1.26 21.24
CA LYS A 22 -10.58 -1.73 22.61
C LYS A 22 -10.41 -3.24 22.78
N ASN A 23 -10.72 -4.03 21.75
CA ASN A 23 -10.61 -5.49 21.79
C ASN A 23 -9.15 -5.93 21.65
N ARG A 24 -8.61 -6.56 22.71
CA ARG A 24 -7.21 -7.02 22.75
C ARG A 24 -6.85 -7.98 21.60
N LYS A 25 -7.71 -8.97 21.30
CA LYS A 25 -7.46 -9.93 20.23
C LYS A 25 -7.39 -9.28 18.85
N ILE A 26 -8.25 -8.28 18.59
CA ILE A 26 -8.21 -7.53 17.32
C ILE A 26 -6.95 -6.67 17.23
N ARG A 27 -6.53 -6.07 18.33
CA ARG A 27 -5.27 -5.30 18.40
C ARG A 27 -4.06 -6.16 18.11
N GLU A 28 -3.99 -7.35 18.70
CA GLU A 28 -2.94 -8.34 18.43
C GLU A 28 -2.92 -8.76 16.95
N ILE A 29 -4.09 -9.01 16.35
CA ILE A 29 -4.18 -9.32 14.92
C ILE A 29 -3.63 -8.16 14.07
N VAL A 30 -4.02 -6.92 14.36
CA VAL A 30 -3.54 -5.76 13.59
C VAL A 30 -2.03 -5.62 13.73
N PHE A 31 -1.45 -5.84 14.90
CA PHE A 31 -0.01 -5.66 15.12
C PHE A 31 0.83 -6.83 14.61
N GLU A 32 0.39 -8.08 14.83
CA GLU A 32 1.19 -9.28 14.57
C GLU A 32 0.90 -9.91 13.21
N GLN A 33 -0.31 -9.72 12.67
CA GLN A 33 -0.80 -10.41 11.48
C GLN A 33 -1.04 -9.47 10.30
N SER A 34 -0.41 -8.28 10.32
CA SER A 34 -0.52 -7.32 9.24
C SER A 34 0.80 -6.57 8.97
N TYR A 35 0.83 -5.83 7.87
CA TYR A 35 1.97 -5.01 7.44
C TYR A 35 1.49 -3.84 6.59
N ILE A 36 2.24 -2.73 6.59
CA ILE A 36 2.04 -1.63 5.65
C ILE A 36 2.83 -1.93 4.38
N ALA A 37 2.23 -1.69 3.19
CA ALA A 37 2.96 -1.77 1.93
C ALA A 37 2.49 -0.71 0.93
N GLY A 38 3.37 -0.36 -0.01
CA GLY A 38 2.97 0.52 -1.11
C GLY A 38 3.54 1.93 -1.05
N GLY A 39 2.80 2.86 -1.64
CA GLY A 39 3.24 4.23 -1.91
C GLY A 39 3.54 5.08 -0.68
N ALA A 40 2.98 4.75 0.48
CA ALA A 40 3.25 5.46 1.73
C ALA A 40 4.74 5.49 2.08
N ILE A 41 5.43 4.36 1.91
CA ILE A 41 6.87 4.26 2.18
C ILE A 41 7.67 5.13 1.19
N ALA A 42 7.25 5.19 -0.08
CA ALA A 42 7.88 6.06 -1.07
C ALA A 42 7.73 7.55 -0.70
N SER A 43 6.55 7.97 -0.22
CA SER A 43 6.33 9.33 0.28
C SER A 43 7.27 9.65 1.44
N LEU A 44 7.41 8.75 2.41
CA LEU A 44 8.31 8.95 3.56
C LEU A 44 9.79 9.04 3.13
N VAL A 45 10.24 8.24 2.17
CA VAL A 45 11.59 8.37 1.59
C VAL A 45 11.83 9.77 1.03
N LEU A 46 10.79 10.40 0.43
CA LEU A 46 10.83 11.76 -0.10
C LEU A 46 10.63 12.86 0.96
N ASN A 47 10.53 12.52 2.24
CA ASN A 47 10.14 13.42 3.33
C ASN A 47 8.73 14.02 3.15
N GLU A 48 7.86 13.35 2.42
CA GLU A 48 6.46 13.72 2.24
C GLU A 48 5.57 12.95 3.22
N ILE A 49 4.52 13.60 3.74
CA ILE A 49 3.52 12.92 4.57
C ILE A 49 2.65 12.05 3.67
N PRO A 50 2.51 10.73 3.94
CA PRO A 50 1.62 9.88 3.17
C PRO A 50 0.16 10.34 3.28
N ASN A 51 -0.58 10.32 2.17
CA ASN A 51 -2.01 10.61 2.17
C ASN A 51 -2.81 9.47 2.84
N ASP A 52 -2.35 8.25 2.65
CA ASP A 52 -3.00 7.02 3.09
C ASP A 52 -1.95 5.96 3.46
N LEU A 53 -2.32 5.03 4.33
CA LEU A 53 -1.54 3.88 4.75
C LEU A 53 -2.33 2.62 4.41
N ASP A 54 -1.83 1.85 3.45
CA ASP A 54 -2.42 0.58 3.05
C ASP A 54 -1.90 -0.54 3.94
N ILE A 55 -2.77 -1.10 4.78
CA ILE A 55 -2.49 -2.22 5.67
C ILE A 55 -3.01 -3.51 5.04
N TYR A 56 -2.13 -4.44 4.84
CA TYR A 56 -2.38 -5.79 4.32
C TYR A 56 -2.29 -6.83 5.43
N PHE A 57 -2.90 -7.99 5.23
CA PHE A 57 -2.91 -9.08 6.20
C PHE A 57 -2.27 -10.33 5.63
N TYR A 58 -1.62 -11.11 6.50
CA TYR A 58 -1.08 -12.41 6.13
C TYR A 58 -2.19 -13.42 5.80
N ASP A 59 -3.33 -13.31 6.50
CA ASP A 59 -4.42 -14.28 6.43
C ASP A 59 -5.78 -13.60 6.22
N LYS A 60 -6.63 -14.24 5.41
CA LYS A 60 -7.96 -13.75 5.05
C LYS A 60 -8.91 -13.72 6.26
N GLU A 61 -8.88 -14.75 7.10
CA GLU A 61 -9.80 -14.84 8.23
C GLU A 61 -9.45 -13.83 9.32
N GLN A 62 -8.15 -13.56 9.54
CA GLN A 62 -7.72 -12.51 10.46
C GLN A 62 -8.15 -11.12 9.95
N CYS A 63 -7.96 -10.84 8.66
CA CYS A 63 -8.45 -9.61 8.05
C CYS A 63 -9.96 -9.45 8.24
N LYS A 64 -10.73 -10.50 7.99
CA LYS A 64 -12.20 -10.50 8.14
C LYS A 64 -12.62 -10.15 9.58
N LYS A 65 -11.94 -10.71 10.59
CA LYS A 65 -12.21 -10.38 12.01
C LYS A 65 -12.03 -8.89 12.29
N VAL A 66 -10.95 -8.30 11.78
CA VAL A 66 -10.67 -6.87 11.93
C VAL A 66 -11.75 -6.03 11.24
N ILE A 67 -12.09 -6.35 9.99
CA ILE A 67 -13.13 -5.62 9.23
C ILE A 67 -14.48 -5.68 9.96
N VAL A 68 -14.90 -6.86 10.42
CA VAL A 68 -16.17 -7.04 11.16
C VAL A 68 -16.16 -6.22 12.44
N TYR A 69 -15.04 -6.22 13.16
CA TYR A 69 -14.90 -5.42 14.38
C TYR A 69 -15.05 -3.93 14.10
N PHE A 70 -14.34 -3.39 13.11
CA PHE A 70 -14.43 -1.96 12.79
C PHE A 70 -15.83 -1.57 12.31
N ARG A 71 -16.47 -2.37 11.48
CA ARG A 71 -17.86 -2.12 11.03
C ARG A 71 -18.86 -2.12 12.19
N LYS A 72 -18.66 -2.98 13.19
CA LYS A 72 -19.60 -3.11 14.33
C LYS A 72 -19.40 -2.01 15.38
N TYR A 73 -18.15 -1.67 15.69
CA TYR A 73 -17.83 -0.85 16.86
C TYR A 73 -17.26 0.53 16.52
N HIS A 74 -16.92 0.78 15.26
CA HIS A 74 -16.33 2.02 14.78
C HIS A 74 -16.95 2.45 13.45
N ASN A 75 -18.25 2.25 13.30
CA ASN A 75 -18.98 2.59 12.07
C ASN A 75 -18.90 4.08 11.74
N ASP A 76 -18.82 4.94 12.76
CA ASP A 76 -18.56 6.37 12.66
C ASP A 76 -17.19 6.73 12.05
N ARG A 77 -16.23 5.80 12.14
CA ARG A 77 -14.86 5.93 11.59
C ARG A 77 -14.64 5.18 10.27
N CYS A 78 -15.62 4.38 9.85
CA CYS A 78 -15.58 3.65 8.58
C CYS A 78 -16.11 4.55 7.48
N LEU A 79 -15.21 5.33 6.84
CA LEU A 79 -15.59 6.36 5.88
C LEU A 79 -15.99 5.80 4.51
N LYS A 80 -15.40 4.69 4.09
CA LYS A 80 -15.68 4.11 2.78
C LYS A 80 -15.40 2.61 2.77
N PHE A 81 -16.32 1.85 2.23
CA PHE A 81 -16.17 0.42 1.94
C PHE A 81 -16.20 0.21 0.42
N SER A 82 -15.23 -0.52 -0.11
CA SER A 82 -15.16 -0.93 -1.50
C SER A 82 -14.95 -2.45 -1.58
N ASP A 83 -14.99 -3.01 -2.78
CA ASP A 83 -14.74 -4.46 -3.00
C ASP A 83 -13.34 -4.92 -2.57
N ASN A 84 -12.42 -3.99 -2.37
CA ASN A 84 -11.00 -4.31 -2.13
C ASN A 84 -10.43 -3.73 -0.84
N ALA A 85 -11.11 -2.75 -0.22
CA ALA A 85 -10.57 -2.03 0.92
C ALA A 85 -11.66 -1.44 1.82
N LEU A 86 -11.35 -1.32 3.11
CA LEU A 86 -12.09 -0.54 4.08
C LEU A 86 -11.23 0.66 4.50
N LEU A 87 -11.69 1.86 4.19
CA LEU A 87 -11.08 3.09 4.70
C LEU A 87 -11.55 3.35 6.13
N VAL A 88 -10.60 3.41 7.04
CA VAL A 88 -10.78 3.76 8.44
C VAL A 88 -10.12 5.11 8.69
N TYR A 89 -10.81 5.96 9.44
CA TYR A 89 -10.34 7.31 9.76
C TYR A 89 -8.95 7.31 10.43
N PRO A 90 -8.13 8.32 10.08
CA PRO A 90 -8.37 9.36 9.06
C PRO A 90 -7.85 8.97 7.66
N ASN A 91 -6.91 8.01 7.58
CA ASN A 91 -6.14 7.72 6.35
C ASN A 91 -5.63 6.28 6.29
N ILE A 92 -6.25 5.36 7.00
CA ILE A 92 -5.85 3.95 7.03
C ILE A 92 -6.80 3.14 6.17
N HIS A 93 -6.24 2.38 5.21
CA HIS A 93 -6.95 1.41 4.40
C HIS A 93 -6.60 -0.01 4.85
N PHE A 94 -7.58 -0.77 5.30
CA PHE A 94 -7.44 -2.22 5.41
C PHE A 94 -7.72 -2.85 4.06
N ILE A 95 -6.69 -3.43 3.45
CA ILE A 95 -6.75 -4.02 2.11
C ILE A 95 -7.07 -5.51 2.24
N PHE A 96 -8.13 -5.96 1.56
CA PHE A 96 -8.56 -7.36 1.52
C PHE A 96 -8.63 -7.95 0.12
N LYS A 97 -7.98 -7.29 -0.84
CA LYS A 97 -7.79 -7.78 -2.21
C LYS A 97 -6.71 -8.87 -2.28
N PHE A 98 -5.66 -8.73 -1.45
CA PHE A 98 -4.50 -9.62 -1.43
C PHE A 98 -4.18 -10.03 -0.01
N TYR A 99 -3.77 -11.28 0.17
CA TYR A 99 -3.33 -11.87 1.44
C TYR A 99 -2.01 -12.59 1.24
N GLY A 100 -1.31 -12.85 2.33
CA GLY A 100 -0.09 -13.63 2.36
C GLY A 100 1.15 -12.82 2.74
N LYS A 101 2.31 -13.41 2.52
CA LYS A 101 3.61 -12.79 2.87
C LYS A 101 3.83 -11.48 2.12
N PRO A 102 4.43 -10.45 2.76
CA PRO A 102 4.63 -9.13 2.17
C PRO A 102 5.34 -9.16 0.81
N GLN A 103 6.36 -10.02 0.67
CA GLN A 103 7.13 -10.17 -0.57
C GLN A 103 6.24 -10.59 -1.76
N ASN A 104 5.26 -11.46 -1.52
CA ASN A 104 4.33 -11.92 -2.56
C ASN A 104 3.33 -10.83 -2.93
N THR A 105 2.88 -10.05 -1.95
CA THR A 105 1.97 -8.93 -2.18
C THR A 105 2.61 -7.82 -2.99
N ILE A 106 3.82 -7.37 -2.62
CA ILE A 106 4.48 -6.27 -3.34
C ILE A 106 4.93 -6.67 -4.76
N ARG A 107 5.12 -7.96 -5.07
CA ARG A 107 5.38 -8.44 -6.45
C ARG A 107 4.21 -8.17 -7.39
N ARG A 108 2.99 -8.02 -6.86
CA ARG A 108 1.78 -7.71 -7.64
C ARG A 108 1.60 -6.23 -7.93
N PHE A 109 2.43 -5.37 -7.35
CA PHE A 109 2.33 -3.93 -7.57
C PHE A 109 2.89 -3.54 -8.94
N ASP A 110 2.20 -2.64 -9.58
CA ASP A 110 2.41 -2.19 -10.96
C ASP A 110 3.66 -1.31 -11.14
N PHE A 111 3.96 -0.48 -10.14
CA PHE A 111 5.09 0.43 -10.16
C PHE A 111 6.17 0.02 -9.16
N LEU A 112 7.44 0.09 -9.59
CA LEU A 112 8.59 -0.32 -8.78
C LEU A 112 8.70 0.46 -7.47
N HIS A 113 8.44 1.76 -7.49
CA HIS A 113 8.54 2.61 -6.30
C HIS A 113 7.53 2.25 -5.20
N CYS A 114 6.45 1.53 -5.52
CA CYS A 114 5.50 1.01 -4.54
C CYS A 114 5.91 -0.33 -3.94
N ARG A 115 6.95 -1.01 -4.46
CA ARG A 115 7.40 -2.32 -3.97
C ARG A 115 8.22 -2.21 -2.70
N ALA A 116 7.56 -1.77 -1.64
CA ALA A 116 8.11 -1.66 -0.29
C ALA A 116 7.09 -2.12 0.74
N PHE A 117 7.54 -2.61 1.88
CA PHE A 117 6.69 -2.96 3.02
C PHE A 117 7.39 -2.72 4.36
N TYR A 118 6.60 -2.60 5.42
CA TYR A 118 7.02 -2.52 6.80
C TYR A 118 6.20 -3.49 7.66
N GLU A 119 6.88 -4.36 8.41
CA GLU A 119 6.31 -5.32 9.35
C GLU A 119 6.54 -4.81 10.78
N PRO A 120 5.49 -4.40 11.53
CA PRO A 120 5.65 -3.80 12.85
C PRO A 120 6.14 -4.79 13.91
N ASN A 121 5.74 -6.07 13.81
CA ASN A 121 6.10 -7.11 14.77
C ASN A 121 7.59 -7.47 14.76
N THR A 122 8.28 -7.25 13.64
CA THR A 122 9.72 -7.54 13.47
C THR A 122 10.56 -6.29 13.25
N ASP A 123 9.93 -5.11 13.25
CA ASP A 123 10.53 -3.82 12.90
C ASP A 123 11.30 -3.85 11.56
N LYS A 124 10.79 -4.64 10.60
CA LYS A 124 11.45 -4.86 9.33
C LYS A 124 10.91 -3.93 8.25
N LEU A 125 11.75 -3.04 7.77
CA LEU A 125 11.50 -2.27 6.55
C LEU A 125 12.21 -2.95 5.37
N PHE A 126 11.49 -3.13 4.27
CA PHE A 126 12.01 -3.63 3.01
C PHE A 126 11.64 -2.68 1.88
N ILE A 127 12.61 -2.33 1.06
CA ILE A 127 12.43 -1.57 -0.18
C ILE A 127 13.07 -2.38 -1.31
N ALA A 128 12.31 -2.68 -2.36
CA ALA A 128 12.80 -3.51 -3.47
C ALA A 128 14.06 -2.92 -4.10
N GLN A 129 14.91 -3.80 -4.63
CA GLN A 129 16.12 -3.42 -5.35
C GLN A 129 15.80 -2.37 -6.43
N TYR A 130 16.63 -1.36 -6.53
CA TYR A 130 16.48 -0.17 -7.39
C TYR A 130 15.28 0.75 -7.06
N ALA A 131 14.28 0.33 -6.26
CA ALA A 131 13.13 1.20 -5.95
C ALA A 131 13.57 2.53 -5.31
N MET A 132 14.55 2.49 -4.42
CA MET A 132 15.11 3.70 -3.78
C MET A 132 15.60 4.74 -4.80
N HIS A 133 16.31 4.30 -5.86
CA HIS A 133 16.77 5.19 -6.93
C HIS A 133 15.58 5.84 -7.66
N TYR A 134 14.55 5.05 -7.97
CA TYR A 134 13.35 5.55 -8.65
C TYR A 134 12.54 6.51 -7.77
N ILE A 135 12.43 6.22 -6.47
CA ILE A 135 11.76 7.10 -5.51
C ILE A 135 12.47 8.45 -5.44
N ARG A 136 13.78 8.45 -5.13
CA ARG A 136 14.55 9.70 -4.95
C ARG A 136 14.55 10.61 -6.17
N ASN A 137 14.45 10.05 -7.36
CA ASN A 137 14.40 10.80 -8.61
C ASN A 137 12.97 11.06 -9.12
N LYS A 138 11.93 10.71 -8.36
CA LYS A 138 10.51 10.76 -8.77
C LYS A 138 10.27 10.16 -10.16
N LYS A 139 10.90 9.00 -10.43
CA LYS A 139 10.79 8.30 -11.73
C LYS A 139 9.87 7.08 -11.58
N LEU A 140 8.95 6.94 -12.52
CA LEU A 140 8.08 5.77 -12.60
C LEU A 140 8.71 4.69 -13.47
N MET A 141 8.74 3.47 -12.95
CA MET A 141 9.03 2.26 -13.71
C MET A 141 7.85 1.31 -13.58
N TYR A 142 7.17 1.09 -14.71
CA TYR A 142 6.10 0.11 -14.79
C TYR A 142 6.70 -1.29 -14.94
N ILE A 143 6.35 -2.21 -14.04
CA ILE A 143 6.99 -3.52 -13.92
C ILE A 143 6.00 -4.69 -13.88
N GLN A 144 4.69 -4.41 -13.93
CA GLN A 144 3.67 -5.46 -13.94
C GLN A 144 3.65 -6.14 -15.32
N GLU A 145 3.58 -7.47 -15.29
CA GLU A 145 3.49 -8.31 -16.50
C GLU A 145 2.07 -8.79 -16.77
N PHE A 146 1.14 -8.45 -15.88
CA PHE A 146 -0.26 -8.89 -15.93
C PHE A 146 -1.16 -7.84 -16.59
N LYS A 147 -2.42 -8.24 -16.82
CA LYS A 147 -3.45 -7.42 -17.44
C LYS A 147 -3.50 -6.01 -16.86
N ILE A 148 -3.30 -5.02 -17.72
CA ILE A 148 -3.47 -3.60 -17.41
C ILE A 148 -4.94 -3.26 -17.57
N ASP A 149 -5.49 -2.57 -16.58
CA ASP A 149 -6.84 -2.01 -16.63
C ASP A 149 -6.81 -0.48 -16.52
N HIS A 150 -7.99 0.14 -16.61
CA HIS A 150 -8.16 1.59 -16.46
C HIS A 150 -7.62 2.12 -15.10
N TYR A 151 -7.58 1.27 -14.08
CA TYR A 151 -7.07 1.65 -12.77
C TYR A 151 -5.55 1.91 -12.78
N ASN A 152 -4.78 1.15 -13.57
CA ASN A 152 -3.34 1.39 -13.74
C ASN A 152 -3.07 2.74 -14.44
N VAL A 153 -3.91 3.10 -15.42
CA VAL A 153 -3.83 4.40 -16.10
C VAL A 153 -4.16 5.53 -15.14
N TYR A 154 -5.24 5.40 -14.37
CA TYR A 154 -5.62 6.38 -13.35
C TYR A 154 -4.49 6.60 -12.33
N ARG A 155 -3.84 5.52 -11.87
CA ARG A 155 -2.69 5.61 -10.96
C ARG A 155 -1.50 6.32 -11.61
N LEU A 156 -1.21 6.03 -12.88
CA LEU A 156 -0.16 6.73 -13.62
C LEU A 156 -0.44 8.24 -13.64
N MET A 157 -1.66 8.65 -14.01
CA MET A 157 -2.04 10.08 -14.02
C MET A 157 -1.85 10.72 -12.65
N LYS A 158 -2.34 10.08 -11.58
CA LYS A 158 -2.17 10.54 -10.19
C LYS A 158 -0.69 10.75 -9.81
N PHE A 159 0.22 9.91 -10.29
CA PHE A 159 1.65 10.09 -10.03
C PHE A 159 2.25 11.23 -10.88
N LEU A 160 1.85 11.37 -12.13
CA LEU A 160 2.30 12.48 -12.99
C LEU A 160 1.88 13.83 -12.42
N GLU A 161 0.65 13.96 -11.92
CA GLU A 161 0.13 15.14 -11.22
C GLU A 161 0.95 15.49 -9.97
N LYS A 162 1.52 14.48 -9.30
CA LYS A 162 2.44 14.66 -8.17
C LYS A 162 3.89 14.94 -8.58
N GLY A 163 4.13 15.25 -9.85
CA GLY A 163 5.46 15.59 -10.38
C GLY A 163 6.39 14.39 -10.62
N TRP A 164 5.85 13.17 -10.66
CA TRP A 164 6.63 12.02 -11.09
C TRP A 164 6.77 11.99 -12.61
N THR A 165 7.87 11.45 -13.10
CA THR A 165 8.14 11.31 -14.54
C THR A 165 8.21 9.84 -14.94
N ILE A 166 7.86 9.52 -16.19
CA ILE A 166 7.94 8.16 -16.72
C ILE A 166 8.81 8.13 -17.98
N LYS A 167 9.69 7.12 -18.08
CA LYS A 167 10.46 6.91 -19.31
C LYS A 167 9.54 6.48 -20.45
N ARG A 168 9.83 6.99 -21.67
CA ARG A 168 9.08 6.65 -22.89
C ARG A 168 8.97 5.13 -23.13
N SER A 169 10.03 4.35 -22.80
CA SER A 169 10.01 2.89 -22.90
C SER A 169 8.98 2.23 -21.95
N SER A 170 8.89 2.70 -20.70
CA SER A 170 7.90 2.21 -19.74
C SER A 170 6.48 2.61 -20.13
N LEU A 171 6.32 3.82 -20.67
CA LEU A 171 5.04 4.28 -21.19
C LEU A 171 4.58 3.45 -22.40
N LYS A 172 5.49 3.17 -23.36
CA LYS A 172 5.21 2.29 -24.50
C LYS A 172 4.81 0.88 -24.03
N LYS A 173 5.48 0.33 -23.01
CA LYS A 173 5.12 -0.98 -22.44
C LYS A 173 3.69 -0.96 -21.90
N LEU A 174 3.33 0.07 -21.13
CA LEU A 174 1.99 0.24 -20.59
C LEU A 174 0.92 0.32 -21.69
N PHE A 175 1.13 1.13 -22.72
CA PHE A 175 0.18 1.24 -23.85
C PHE A 175 0.07 -0.04 -24.67
N LYS A 176 1.17 -0.77 -24.89
CA LYS A 176 1.13 -2.06 -25.61
C LYS A 176 0.18 -3.06 -24.90
N TYR A 177 0.18 -3.10 -23.58
CA TYR A 177 -0.72 -3.98 -22.82
C TYR A 177 -2.17 -3.52 -22.88
N LEU A 178 -2.42 -2.20 -22.83
CA LEU A 178 -3.79 -1.66 -22.99
C LEU A 178 -4.39 -2.05 -24.34
N THR A 179 -3.66 -1.83 -25.44
CA THR A 179 -4.17 -2.13 -26.81
C THR A 179 -4.33 -3.61 -27.09
N ALA A 180 -3.54 -4.49 -26.45
CA ALA A 180 -3.66 -5.93 -26.64
C ALA A 180 -4.93 -6.53 -26.01
N HIS A 181 -5.57 -5.83 -25.09
CA HIS A 181 -6.74 -6.32 -24.33
C HIS A 181 -8.02 -5.52 -24.59
N THR A 182 -7.99 -4.53 -25.48
CA THR A 182 -9.16 -3.74 -25.91
C THR A 182 -9.73 -4.20 -27.25
N ARG A 183 -9.23 -5.29 -27.82
CA ARG A 183 -9.89 -5.89 -28.99
C ARG A 183 -11.12 -6.68 -28.53
N PRO A 184 -12.29 -6.42 -29.13
CA PRO A 184 -13.52 -7.14 -28.83
C PRO A 184 -13.43 -8.63 -29.10
#